data_229105b571bdfe4b3dfac48997aacd0b
#
_entry.id   229105b571bdfe4b3dfac48997aacd0b
#
_cell.length_a   1.000
_cell.length_b   1.000
_cell.length_c   1.000
_cell.angle_alpha   90.00
_cell.angle_beta   90.00
_cell.angle_gamma   90.00
#
_symmetry.space_group_name_H-M   'P 1'
#
loop_
_entity.id
_entity.type
_entity.pdbx_description
1 polymer ?
#
loop_
_entity_poly.entity_id
_entity_poly.type
_entity_poly.pdbx_seq_one_letter_code
_entity_poly.pdbx_strand_id
1 'polypeptide(L)'
;AQNIVLSGLNHNYEDVSKPIHLQGINTKPIVIEDDAWVGANSVITAGVKIGQHSIIGAGSVVTKSIPPFCIAVGNPARIIKKFNPDSGLWEKIDKP
;
A
#
# COMPACT_ATOMS: atom_id res chain seq x y z
N ALA A 1 -10.98 5.14 -7.63
CA ALA A 1 -11.68 5.44 -6.37
C ALA A 1 -11.41 6.86 -5.93
N GLN A 2 -12.25 7.38 -5.04
CA GLN A 2 -12.19 8.76 -4.59
C GLN A 2 -11.34 8.91 -3.33
N ASN A 3 -10.75 10.11 -3.16
CA ASN A 3 -10.01 10.48 -1.94
C ASN A 3 -8.86 9.53 -1.60
N ILE A 4 -8.11 9.11 -2.60
CA ILE A 4 -6.91 8.31 -2.39
C ILE A 4 -5.73 9.24 -2.18
N VAL A 5 -4.94 8.98 -1.15
CA VAL A 5 -3.73 9.74 -0.87
C VAL A 5 -2.51 8.89 -1.24
N LEU A 6 -1.72 9.40 -2.20
CA LEU A 6 -0.49 8.78 -2.65
C LEU A 6 0.66 9.71 -2.29
N SER A 7 1.54 9.29 -1.39
CA SER A 7 2.65 10.13 -0.97
C SER A 7 3.98 9.43 -1.22
N GLY A 8 4.68 9.87 -2.26
CA GLY A 8 6.03 9.40 -2.58
C GLY A 8 7.13 10.18 -1.87
N LEU A 9 6.78 11.12 -0.99
CA LEU A 9 7.73 11.96 -0.29
C LEU A 9 7.86 11.54 1.17
N ASN A 10 9.09 11.46 1.65
CA ASN A 10 9.40 11.30 3.07
C ASN A 10 10.34 12.41 3.50
N HIS A 11 10.11 12.95 4.69
CA HIS A 11 11.05 13.85 5.32
C HIS A 11 12.16 13.06 5.99
N ASN A 12 13.39 13.54 5.86
CA ASN A 12 14.49 13.01 6.65
C ASN A 12 14.35 13.50 8.08
N TYR A 13 14.55 12.63 9.05
CA TYR A 13 14.26 12.93 10.45
C TYR A 13 15.30 12.39 11.44
N GLU A 14 16.27 11.63 10.95
CA GLU A 14 17.18 10.87 11.80
C GLU A 14 18.09 11.75 12.66
N ASP A 15 18.42 12.95 12.17
CA ASP A 15 19.25 13.90 12.92
C ASP A 15 18.40 14.69 13.91
N VAL A 16 18.39 14.27 15.17
CA VAL A 16 17.57 14.90 16.20
C VAL A 16 18.09 16.29 16.63
N SER A 17 19.28 16.68 16.16
CA SER A 17 19.82 18.02 16.42
C SER A 17 19.26 19.09 15.49
N LYS A 18 18.53 18.70 14.45
CA LYS A 18 17.96 19.60 13.45
C LYS A 18 16.45 19.48 13.38
N PRO A 19 15.72 20.58 13.18
CA PRO A 19 14.31 20.48 12.84
C PRO A 19 14.09 19.64 11.58
N ILE A 20 13.03 18.85 11.55
CA ILE A 20 12.76 17.94 10.43
C ILE A 20 12.70 18.67 9.10
N HIS A 21 12.08 19.87 9.07
CA HIS A 21 11.93 20.63 7.83
C HIS A 21 13.27 21.12 7.24
N LEU A 22 14.35 21.09 8.01
CA LEU A 22 15.68 21.48 7.54
C LEU A 22 16.55 20.31 7.11
N GLN A 23 16.09 19.07 7.28
CA GLN A 23 16.89 17.88 6.95
C GLN A 23 16.72 17.42 5.52
N GLY A 24 15.81 18.05 4.76
CA GLY A 24 15.52 17.67 3.40
C GLY A 24 14.48 16.56 3.31
N ILE A 25 14.25 16.12 2.09
CA ILE A 25 13.27 15.08 1.79
C ILE A 25 13.92 14.01 0.91
N ASN A 26 13.39 12.81 0.99
CA ASN A 26 13.68 11.78 0.00
C ASN A 26 12.39 11.38 -0.71
N THR A 27 12.52 10.84 -1.91
CA THR A 27 11.37 10.38 -2.68
C THR A 27 11.54 8.91 -3.01
N LYS A 28 10.45 8.16 -2.86
CA LYS A 28 10.37 6.77 -3.31
C LYS A 28 9.06 6.62 -4.07
N PRO A 29 9.11 6.24 -5.35
CA PRO A 29 7.90 6.18 -6.15
C PRO A 29 6.92 5.14 -5.62
N ILE A 30 5.64 5.45 -5.77
CA ILE A 30 4.56 4.50 -5.56
C ILE A 30 4.23 3.92 -6.93
N VAL A 31 4.12 2.60 -7.00
CA VAL A 31 3.79 1.89 -8.24
C VAL A 31 2.47 1.15 -8.03
N ILE A 32 1.50 1.43 -8.87
CA ILE A 32 0.24 0.70 -8.91
C ILE A 32 0.20 0.00 -10.26
N GLU A 33 0.26 -1.32 -10.24
CA GLU A 33 0.30 -2.11 -11.47
C GLU A 33 -1.07 -2.24 -12.12
N ASP A 34 -1.11 -2.83 -13.32
CA ASP A 34 -2.34 -2.94 -14.10
C ASP A 34 -3.44 -3.69 -13.35
N ASP A 35 -4.66 -3.22 -13.57
CA ASP A 35 -5.87 -3.84 -13.01
C ASP A 35 -5.91 -3.87 -11.47
N ALA A 36 -5.07 -3.11 -10.80
CA ALA A 36 -5.17 -2.97 -9.35
C ALA A 36 -6.32 -2.03 -8.99
N TRP A 37 -7.02 -2.34 -7.92
CA TRP A 37 -8.12 -1.52 -7.41
C TRP A 37 -7.75 -0.97 -6.03
N VAL A 38 -7.86 0.33 -5.87
CA VAL A 38 -7.61 0.98 -4.57
C VAL A 38 -8.91 1.63 -4.11
N GLY A 39 -9.44 1.15 -3.00
CA GLY A 39 -10.70 1.64 -2.45
C GLY A 39 -10.61 3.09 -1.96
N ALA A 40 -11.76 3.75 -1.87
CA ALA A 40 -11.85 5.15 -1.48
C ALA A 40 -11.25 5.39 -0.09
N ASN A 41 -10.71 6.59 0.12
CA ASN A 41 -10.11 7.03 1.38
C ASN A 41 -8.93 6.19 1.85
N SER A 42 -8.26 5.50 0.93
CA SER A 42 -7.04 4.76 1.24
C SER A 42 -5.83 5.67 1.18
N VAL A 43 -4.79 5.31 1.94
CA VAL A 43 -3.50 6.00 1.94
C VAL A 43 -2.43 5.00 1.55
N ILE A 44 -1.58 5.37 0.59
CA ILE A 44 -0.45 4.54 0.17
C ILE A 44 0.82 5.34 0.41
N THR A 45 1.75 4.75 1.15
CA THR A 45 2.98 5.43 1.53
C THR A 45 4.10 5.25 0.52
N ALA A 46 5.15 6.07 0.66
CA ALA A 46 6.27 6.10 -0.25
C ALA A 46 6.93 4.73 -0.44
N GLY A 47 7.29 4.40 -1.66
CA GLY A 47 8.00 3.16 -1.99
C GLY A 47 7.14 1.92 -2.05
N VAL A 48 5.84 2.03 -1.84
CA VAL A 48 4.93 0.88 -1.87
C VAL A 48 4.56 0.54 -3.32
N LYS A 49 4.55 -0.75 -3.62
CA LYS A 49 4.08 -1.28 -4.90
C LYS A 49 2.82 -2.11 -4.67
N ILE A 50 1.76 -1.77 -5.39
CA ILE A 50 0.53 -2.54 -5.41
C ILE A 50 0.59 -3.45 -6.63
N GLY A 51 0.61 -4.75 -6.39
CA GLY A 51 0.76 -5.74 -7.45
C GLY A 51 -0.45 -5.82 -8.37
N GLN A 52 -0.21 -6.39 -9.56
CA GLN A 52 -1.23 -6.56 -10.58
C GLN A 52 -2.47 -7.25 -10.02
N HIS A 53 -3.64 -6.74 -10.38
CA HIS A 53 -4.94 -7.33 -10.03
C HIS A 53 -5.17 -7.48 -8.51
N SER A 54 -4.44 -6.71 -7.71
CA SER A 54 -4.64 -6.68 -6.26
C SER A 54 -5.70 -5.65 -5.89
N ILE A 55 -6.35 -5.87 -4.77
CA ILE A 55 -7.45 -5.04 -4.30
C ILE A 55 -7.11 -4.51 -2.91
N ILE A 56 -7.21 -3.21 -2.75
CA ILE A 56 -7.04 -2.54 -1.46
C ILE A 56 -8.41 -2.08 -1.00
N GLY A 57 -8.87 -2.56 0.14
CA GLY A 57 -10.16 -2.18 0.70
C GLY A 57 -10.20 -0.71 1.10
N ALA A 58 -11.39 -0.12 1.05
CA ALA A 58 -11.59 1.29 1.38
C ALA A 58 -11.10 1.62 2.79
N GLY A 59 -10.54 2.82 2.96
CA GLY A 59 -10.07 3.29 4.25
C GLY A 59 -8.80 2.63 4.75
N SER A 60 -8.08 1.90 3.90
CA SER A 60 -6.86 1.20 4.29
C SER A 60 -5.64 2.12 4.27
N VAL A 61 -4.66 1.80 5.09
CA VAL A 61 -3.35 2.48 5.09
C VAL A 61 -2.29 1.46 4.70
N VAL A 62 -1.77 1.56 3.48
CA VAL A 62 -0.84 0.59 2.92
C VAL A 62 0.58 1.08 3.13
N THR A 63 1.31 0.40 3.99
CA THR A 63 2.68 0.77 4.37
C THR A 63 3.72 -0.21 3.85
N LYS A 64 3.30 -1.35 3.28
CA LYS A 64 4.16 -2.36 2.69
C LYS A 64 3.61 -2.75 1.33
N SER A 65 4.50 -3.14 0.42
CA SER A 65 4.09 -3.58 -0.92
C SER A 65 3.16 -4.78 -0.84
N ILE A 66 2.18 -4.80 -1.75
CA ILE A 66 1.18 -5.85 -1.84
C ILE A 66 1.48 -6.70 -3.08
N PRO A 67 1.66 -8.02 -2.91
CA PRO A 67 1.90 -8.92 -4.05
C PRO A 67 0.73 -8.93 -5.03
N PRO A 68 0.95 -9.38 -6.28
CA PRO A 68 -0.15 -9.54 -7.24
C PRO A 68 -1.24 -10.49 -6.73
N PHE A 69 -2.46 -10.26 -7.18
CA PHE A 69 -3.61 -11.12 -6.91
C PHE A 69 -3.90 -11.31 -5.42
N CYS A 70 -3.77 -10.24 -4.65
CA CYS A 70 -4.06 -10.24 -3.21
C CYS A 70 -5.12 -9.19 -2.89
N ILE A 71 -5.86 -9.43 -1.82
CA ILE A 71 -6.77 -8.44 -1.23
C ILE A 71 -6.22 -8.06 0.12
N ALA A 72 -5.99 -6.77 0.34
CA ALA A 72 -5.47 -6.24 1.59
C ALA A 72 -6.40 -5.16 2.14
N VAL A 73 -6.58 -5.14 3.45
CA VAL A 73 -7.44 -4.15 4.12
C VAL A 73 -6.85 -3.77 5.47
N GLY A 74 -7.24 -2.62 5.96
CA GLY A 74 -6.97 -2.21 7.34
C GLY A 74 -5.89 -1.16 7.48
N ASN A 75 -5.57 -0.85 8.73
CA ASN A 75 -4.53 0.11 9.10
C ASN A 75 -3.68 -0.46 10.24
N PRO A 76 -2.44 -0.89 9.97
CA PRO A 76 -1.84 -1.03 8.65
C PRO A 76 -2.54 -2.12 7.84
N ALA A 77 -2.55 -1.98 6.52
CA ALA A 77 -3.20 -2.95 5.64
C ALA A 77 -2.55 -4.32 5.76
N ARG A 78 -3.38 -5.35 5.81
CA ARG A 78 -2.96 -6.74 5.87
C ARG A 78 -3.63 -7.53 4.78
N ILE A 79 -2.91 -8.50 4.22
CA ILE A 79 -3.45 -9.39 3.19
C ILE A 79 -4.46 -10.33 3.85
N ILE A 80 -5.70 -10.33 3.36
CA ILE A 80 -6.76 -11.17 3.91
C ILE A 80 -7.18 -12.27 2.95
N LYS A 81 -6.95 -12.10 1.65
CA LYS A 81 -7.24 -13.11 0.64
C LYS A 81 -6.18 -13.10 -0.43
N LYS A 82 -6.00 -14.26 -1.05
CA LYS A 82 -5.11 -14.44 -2.18
C LYS A 82 -5.80 -15.30 -3.23
N PHE A 83 -5.65 -14.95 -4.51
CA PHE A 83 -6.21 -15.75 -5.59
C PHE A 83 -5.41 -17.05 -5.77
N ASN A 84 -6.11 -18.17 -5.80
CA ASN A 84 -5.52 -19.46 -6.09
C ASN A 84 -5.83 -19.84 -7.53
N PRO A 85 -4.85 -19.86 -8.46
CA PRO A 85 -5.12 -20.20 -9.85
C PRO A 85 -5.54 -21.67 -10.05
N ASP A 86 -5.18 -22.55 -9.13
CA ASP A 86 -5.57 -23.96 -9.23
C ASP A 86 -7.04 -24.16 -8.95
N SER A 87 -7.59 -23.47 -7.97
CA SER A 87 -9.02 -23.55 -7.64
C SER A 87 -9.87 -22.55 -8.41
N GLY A 88 -9.26 -21.48 -8.94
CA GLY A 88 -9.97 -20.36 -9.55
C GLY A 88 -10.70 -19.49 -8.56
N LEU A 89 -10.38 -19.58 -7.27
CA LEU A 89 -11.07 -18.86 -6.20
C LEU A 89 -10.13 -17.96 -5.42
N TRP A 90 -10.71 -16.90 -4.85
CA TRP A 90 -10.04 -16.07 -3.86
C TRP A 90 -10.17 -16.73 -2.49
N GLU A 91 -9.06 -17.11 -1.90
CA GLU A 91 -9.03 -17.89 -0.68
C GLU A 91 -8.53 -17.06 0.49
N LYS A 92 -9.13 -17.27 1.66
CA LYS A 92 -8.71 -16.60 2.89
C LYS A 92 -7.32 -17.05 3.29
N ILE A 93 -6.56 -16.12 3.85
CA ILE A 93 -5.27 -16.40 4.46
C ILE A 93 -5.51 -16.62 5.94
N ASP A 94 -5.11 -17.79 6.45
CA ASP A 94 -5.34 -18.18 7.83
C ASP A 94 -4.55 -17.33 8.83
N LYS A 95 -3.42 -16.81 8.40
CA LYS A 95 -2.60 -15.93 9.24
C LYS A 95 -2.39 -14.60 8.54
N PRO A 96 -2.81 -13.51 9.16
CA PRO A 96 -2.56 -12.18 8.64
C PRO A 96 -1.08 -11.82 8.64
#